data_8deb91273f7d06dd59415ac26ee33aaf
#
_entry.id   8deb91273f7d06dd59415ac26ee33aaf
#
_cell.length_a   1.000
_cell.length_b   1.000
_cell.length_c   1.000
_cell.angle_alpha   90.00
_cell.angle_beta   90.00
_cell.angle_gamma   90.00
#
_symmetry.space_group_name_H-M   'P 1'
#
loop_
_entity.id
_entity.type
_entity.pdbx_description
1 polymer ?
#
loop_
_entity_poly.entity_id
_entity_poly.type
_entity_poly.pdbx_seq_one_letter_code
_entity_poly.pdbx_strand_id
1 'polypeptide(L)'
;WIEEYKIDGFRWDLTKGFTQNCSSGDYACTEAYQQDRIDVLKSYADYSWSLDPNHYVIFEHIGNGDEEKEWADYRINEGKGVMLWGKMIEEYGQLSMGYTENSSLNRIRSESRGFAGKRLIGYAESHDEERLMRKNIQYGNSSNSSHDVKNLNVSLSRMSAIGALSLLVPGPKMIWHFGDLGMETS
;
A
#
# COMPACT_ATOMS: atom_id res chain seq x y z
N TRP A 1 -12.43 -17.19 -12.50
CA TRP A 1 -11.73 -15.94 -12.83
C TRP A 1 -10.34 -16.23 -13.40
N ILE A 2 -9.47 -16.95 -12.69
CA ILE A 2 -8.11 -17.24 -13.15
C ILE A 2 -8.15 -18.02 -14.47
N GLU A 3 -8.85 -19.15 -14.53
CA GLU A 3 -8.84 -20.04 -15.67
C GLU A 3 -9.66 -19.51 -16.87
N GLU A 4 -10.81 -18.90 -16.61
CA GLU A 4 -11.73 -18.44 -17.64
C GLU A 4 -11.34 -17.04 -18.18
N TYR A 5 -11.12 -16.08 -17.30
CA TYR A 5 -10.87 -14.69 -17.66
C TYR A 5 -9.39 -14.32 -17.70
N LYS A 6 -8.50 -15.24 -17.29
CA LYS A 6 -7.04 -15.07 -17.34
C LYS A 6 -6.57 -13.81 -16.61
N ILE A 7 -7.18 -13.51 -15.46
CA ILE A 7 -6.74 -12.40 -14.65
C ILE A 7 -5.38 -12.72 -14.01
N ASP A 8 -4.50 -11.71 -13.89
CA ASP A 8 -3.13 -11.88 -13.42
C ASP A 8 -3.01 -11.98 -11.88
N GLY A 9 -4.02 -11.55 -11.13
CA GLY A 9 -3.97 -11.57 -9.68
C GLY A 9 -5.25 -11.11 -8.99
N PHE A 10 -5.31 -11.36 -7.68
CA PHE A 10 -6.35 -10.84 -6.78
C PHE A 10 -5.73 -9.93 -5.72
N ARG A 11 -6.37 -8.80 -5.48
CA ARG A 11 -6.19 -8.01 -4.26
C ARG A 11 -7.34 -8.33 -3.31
N TRP A 12 -7.01 -8.91 -2.18
CA TRP A 12 -7.96 -9.27 -1.13
C TRP A 12 -8.13 -8.10 -0.18
N ASP A 13 -9.37 -7.66 -0.05
CA ASP A 13 -9.78 -6.52 0.75
C ASP A 13 -9.80 -6.86 2.23
N LEU A 14 -9.33 -5.95 3.08
CA LEU A 14 -9.44 -5.99 4.55
C LEU A 14 -9.12 -7.36 5.16
N THR A 15 -7.96 -7.93 4.81
CA THR A 15 -7.62 -9.31 5.24
C THR A 15 -7.52 -9.50 6.74
N LYS A 16 -7.37 -8.45 7.53
CA LYS A 16 -7.44 -8.54 8.99
C LYS A 16 -8.81 -8.97 9.52
N GLY A 17 -9.87 -8.83 8.74
CA GLY A 17 -11.20 -9.32 9.06
C GLY A 17 -11.41 -10.83 8.87
N PHE A 18 -10.42 -11.58 8.36
CA PHE A 18 -10.57 -13.02 8.08
C PHE A 18 -10.44 -13.91 9.33
N THR A 19 -10.01 -13.37 10.47
CA THR A 19 -9.97 -14.16 11.72
C THR A 19 -11.37 -14.48 12.23
N GLN A 20 -11.53 -15.68 12.79
CA GLN A 20 -12.75 -16.12 13.47
C GLN A 20 -12.61 -16.03 15.00
N ASN A 21 -11.44 -15.61 15.50
CA ASN A 21 -11.15 -15.54 16.93
C ASN A 21 -11.62 -14.24 17.60
N CYS A 22 -11.97 -13.23 16.80
CA CYS A 22 -12.31 -11.90 17.29
C CYS A 22 -13.80 -11.62 17.18
N SER A 23 -14.36 -10.98 18.21
CA SER A 23 -15.74 -10.49 18.17
C SER A 23 -15.85 -9.27 17.25
N SER A 24 -17.04 -9.06 16.70
CA SER A 24 -17.34 -7.86 15.91
C SER A 24 -17.06 -6.58 16.71
N GLY A 25 -16.28 -5.68 16.15
CA GLY A 25 -15.90 -4.41 16.79
C GLY A 25 -14.73 -4.51 17.76
N ASP A 26 -14.15 -5.68 17.99
CA ASP A 26 -12.94 -5.84 18.79
C ASP A 26 -11.69 -5.54 17.94
N TYR A 27 -11.40 -4.26 17.79
CA TYR A 27 -10.24 -3.80 17.02
C TYR A 27 -8.90 -4.23 17.63
N ALA A 28 -8.81 -4.31 18.96
CA ALA A 28 -7.57 -4.74 19.61
C ALA A 28 -7.24 -6.21 19.27
N CYS A 29 -8.25 -7.06 19.24
CA CYS A 29 -8.10 -8.44 18.80
C CYS A 29 -7.75 -8.54 17.31
N THR A 30 -8.44 -7.79 16.45
CA THR A 30 -8.20 -7.85 15.00
C THR A 30 -6.85 -7.25 14.58
N GLU A 31 -6.29 -6.33 15.36
CA GLU A 31 -4.94 -5.78 15.13
C GLU A 31 -3.83 -6.69 15.70
N ALA A 32 -4.16 -7.62 16.59
CA ALA A 32 -3.20 -8.58 17.12
C ALA A 32 -2.91 -9.70 16.12
N TYR A 33 -1.81 -10.42 16.33
CA TYR A 33 -1.43 -11.59 15.56
C TYR A 33 -2.48 -12.71 15.69
N GLN A 34 -2.96 -13.25 14.57
CA GLN A 34 -3.99 -14.28 14.51
C GLN A 34 -3.59 -15.41 13.56
N GLN A 35 -3.23 -16.55 14.11
CA GLN A 35 -2.76 -17.71 13.31
C GLN A 35 -3.84 -18.26 12.37
N ASP A 36 -5.11 -18.25 12.78
CA ASP A 36 -6.22 -18.78 11.99
C ASP A 36 -6.37 -18.08 10.63
N ARG A 37 -6.29 -16.75 10.61
CA ARG A 37 -6.35 -16.01 9.34
C ARG A 37 -5.08 -16.17 8.51
N ILE A 38 -3.93 -16.34 9.16
CA ILE A 38 -2.68 -16.63 8.42
C ILE A 38 -2.84 -17.92 7.64
N ASP A 39 -3.33 -18.97 8.28
CA ASP A 39 -3.46 -20.29 7.69
C ASP A 39 -4.51 -20.31 6.56
N VAL A 40 -5.68 -19.69 6.78
CA VAL A 40 -6.70 -19.64 5.74
C VAL A 40 -6.26 -18.83 4.52
N LEU A 41 -5.59 -17.70 4.72
CA LEU A 41 -5.11 -16.87 3.62
C LEU A 41 -3.92 -17.49 2.87
N LYS A 42 -3.07 -18.28 3.55
CA LYS A 42 -2.08 -19.13 2.88
C LYS A 42 -2.74 -20.17 1.99
N SER A 43 -3.84 -20.78 2.44
CA SER A 43 -4.57 -21.74 1.62
C SER A 43 -5.17 -21.12 0.37
N TYR A 44 -5.64 -19.86 0.45
CA TYR A 44 -6.12 -19.12 -0.73
C TYR A 44 -4.99 -18.79 -1.71
N ALA A 45 -3.83 -18.42 -1.18
CA ALA A 45 -2.65 -18.20 -2.01
C ALA A 45 -2.22 -19.49 -2.72
N ASP A 46 -2.13 -20.60 -2.00
CA ASP A 46 -1.78 -21.91 -2.56
C ASP A 46 -2.78 -22.38 -3.63
N TYR A 47 -4.08 -22.17 -3.39
CA TYR A 47 -5.09 -22.50 -4.38
C TYR A 47 -4.92 -21.66 -5.66
N SER A 48 -4.72 -20.36 -5.52
CA SER A 48 -4.46 -19.47 -6.66
C SER A 48 -3.25 -19.94 -7.47
N TRP A 49 -2.14 -20.26 -6.79
CA TRP A 49 -0.90 -20.74 -7.43
C TRP A 49 -1.01 -22.16 -8.00
N SER A 50 -1.98 -22.96 -7.54
CA SER A 50 -2.25 -24.27 -8.14
C SER A 50 -2.94 -24.15 -9.52
N LEU A 51 -3.72 -23.06 -9.73
CA LEU A 51 -4.39 -22.78 -10.99
C LEU A 51 -3.48 -22.02 -11.97
N ASP A 52 -2.73 -21.04 -11.46
CA ASP A 52 -1.69 -20.32 -12.21
C ASP A 52 -0.47 -20.07 -11.31
N PRO A 53 0.65 -20.73 -11.57
CA PRO A 53 1.87 -20.55 -10.77
C PRO A 53 2.42 -19.13 -10.75
N ASN A 54 2.04 -18.26 -11.69
CA ASN A 54 2.48 -16.87 -11.79
C ASN A 54 1.46 -15.87 -11.25
N HIS A 55 0.32 -16.36 -10.75
CA HIS A 55 -0.75 -15.49 -10.26
C HIS A 55 -0.29 -14.60 -9.10
N TYR A 56 -0.61 -13.30 -9.16
CA TYR A 56 -0.30 -12.37 -8.09
C TYR A 56 -1.34 -12.48 -6.97
N VAL A 57 -0.85 -12.70 -5.76
CA VAL A 57 -1.67 -12.68 -4.55
C VAL A 57 -1.29 -11.44 -3.74
N ILE A 58 -2.26 -10.58 -3.49
CA ILE A 58 -2.07 -9.27 -2.86
C ILE A 58 -3.02 -9.17 -1.68
N PHE A 59 -2.52 -8.84 -0.48
CA PHE A 59 -3.35 -8.60 0.69
C PHE A 59 -3.32 -7.14 1.10
N GLU A 60 -4.52 -6.56 1.23
CA GLU A 60 -4.68 -5.37 2.02
C GLU A 60 -4.88 -5.78 3.47
N HIS A 61 -3.77 -5.86 4.20
CA HIS A 61 -3.82 -6.22 5.61
C HIS A 61 -3.82 -4.99 6.51
N ILE A 62 -2.79 -4.16 6.37
CA ILE A 62 -2.65 -2.89 7.12
C ILE A 62 -2.83 -3.13 8.63
N GLY A 63 -2.16 -4.15 9.14
CA GLY A 63 -2.29 -4.62 10.51
C GLY A 63 -0.95 -5.07 11.08
N ASN A 64 -0.94 -6.22 11.76
CA ASN A 64 0.23 -6.75 12.44
C ASN A 64 1.40 -7.03 11.48
N GLY A 65 2.56 -6.44 11.76
CA GLY A 65 3.73 -6.52 10.87
C GLY A 65 4.36 -7.92 10.81
N ASP A 66 4.22 -8.73 11.86
CA ASP A 66 4.74 -10.10 11.88
C ASP A 66 3.91 -11.00 10.95
N GLU A 67 2.60 -10.80 10.88
CA GLU A 67 1.73 -11.47 9.92
C GLU A 67 2.06 -11.05 8.48
N GLU A 68 2.21 -9.76 8.23
CA GLU A 68 2.61 -9.25 6.92
C GLU A 68 3.92 -9.89 6.46
N LYS A 69 4.90 -9.99 7.36
CA LYS A 69 6.17 -10.64 7.08
C LYS A 69 6.00 -12.13 6.78
N GLU A 70 5.17 -12.83 7.54
CA GLU A 70 4.94 -14.26 7.35
C GLU A 70 4.33 -14.57 5.98
N TRP A 71 3.38 -13.78 5.51
CA TRP A 71 2.83 -13.93 4.17
C TRP A 71 3.81 -13.48 3.09
N ALA A 72 4.53 -12.38 3.29
CA ALA A 72 5.51 -11.91 2.31
C ALA A 72 6.61 -12.93 2.06
N ASP A 73 7.03 -13.63 3.08
CA ASP A 73 8.09 -14.64 3.03
C ASP A 73 7.57 -16.07 2.71
N TYR A 74 6.24 -16.24 2.68
CA TYR A 74 5.64 -17.55 2.42
C TYR A 74 6.00 -18.09 1.04
N ARG A 75 6.67 -19.23 0.99
CA ARG A 75 7.17 -19.89 -0.23
C ARG A 75 8.06 -18.99 -1.10
N ILE A 76 8.75 -18.03 -0.48
CA ILE A 76 9.58 -17.07 -1.21
C ILE A 76 10.70 -17.72 -2.00
N ASN A 77 11.27 -18.83 -1.51
CA ASN A 77 12.30 -19.60 -2.18
C ASN A 77 11.79 -20.34 -3.44
N GLU A 78 10.48 -20.46 -3.59
CA GLU A 78 9.82 -20.99 -4.79
C GLU A 78 9.45 -19.89 -5.79
N GLY A 79 9.90 -18.66 -5.57
CA GLY A 79 9.52 -17.49 -6.35
C GLY A 79 8.13 -16.94 -6.03
N LYS A 80 7.47 -17.45 -4.98
CA LYS A 80 6.16 -17.01 -4.50
C LYS A 80 6.30 -15.82 -3.55
N GLY A 81 5.49 -15.75 -2.54
CA GLY A 81 5.39 -14.66 -1.58
C GLY A 81 4.18 -13.75 -1.89
N VAL A 82 3.37 -13.52 -0.87
CA VAL A 82 2.21 -12.63 -0.99
C VAL A 82 2.69 -11.17 -1.02
N MET A 83 2.10 -10.36 -1.88
CA MET A 83 2.35 -8.92 -1.90
C MET A 83 1.47 -8.23 -0.86
N LEU A 84 2.04 -7.31 -0.10
CA LEU A 84 1.35 -6.57 0.94
C LEU A 84 1.13 -5.12 0.53
N TRP A 85 -0.03 -4.61 0.87
CA TRP A 85 -0.43 -3.23 0.65
C TRP A 85 0.42 -2.28 1.50
N GLY A 86 1.20 -1.44 0.87
CA GLY A 86 2.21 -0.62 1.53
C GLY A 86 1.72 0.76 1.94
N LYS A 87 0.71 0.84 2.79
CA LYS A 87 0.12 2.12 3.21
C LYS A 87 1.16 3.08 3.81
N MET A 88 1.36 4.22 3.15
CA MET A 88 2.26 5.33 3.52
C MET A 88 1.63 6.69 3.18
N ILE A 89 0.31 6.76 3.19
CA ILE A 89 -0.44 7.89 2.64
C ILE A 89 -0.30 9.15 3.47
N GLU A 90 -0.17 9.00 4.79
CA GLU A 90 0.06 10.15 5.66
C GLU A 90 1.42 10.78 5.35
N GLU A 91 2.46 9.97 5.27
CA GLU A 91 3.83 10.42 5.01
C GLU A 91 3.95 11.09 3.62
N TYR A 92 3.39 10.46 2.59
CA TYR A 92 3.32 11.07 1.26
C TYR A 92 2.50 12.35 1.26
N GLY A 93 1.38 12.39 1.98
CA GLY A 93 0.54 13.57 2.15
C GLY A 93 1.29 14.72 2.80
N GLN A 94 1.99 14.48 3.90
CA GLN A 94 2.80 15.49 4.58
C GLN A 94 3.91 16.03 3.68
N LEU A 95 4.65 15.13 3.02
CA LEU A 95 5.69 15.51 2.07
C LEU A 95 5.11 16.32 0.90
N SER A 96 4.00 15.88 0.33
CA SER A 96 3.34 16.57 -0.78
C SER A 96 2.88 17.96 -0.38
N MET A 97 2.26 18.11 0.79
CA MET A 97 1.84 19.40 1.33
C MET A 97 3.00 20.32 1.78
N GLY A 98 4.22 19.83 1.85
CA GLY A 98 5.40 20.61 2.25
C GLY A 98 5.60 20.69 3.76
N TYR A 99 5.16 19.67 4.50
CA TYR A 99 5.40 19.53 5.93
C TYR A 99 6.43 18.44 6.22
N THR A 100 7.16 18.59 7.33
CA THR A 100 8.20 17.65 7.77
C THR A 100 7.74 16.74 8.90
N GLU A 101 6.69 17.10 9.59
CA GLU A 101 6.09 16.25 10.63
C GLU A 101 5.41 15.03 9.98
N ASN A 102 5.54 13.86 10.62
CA ASN A 102 4.96 12.60 10.14
C ASN A 102 5.29 12.27 8.67
N SER A 103 6.45 12.70 8.18
CA SER A 103 6.87 12.53 6.77
C SER A 103 7.96 11.45 6.58
N SER A 104 8.14 10.57 7.57
CA SER A 104 9.20 9.56 7.53
C SER A 104 8.92 8.44 6.53
N LEU A 105 9.77 8.31 5.52
CA LEU A 105 9.71 7.23 4.53
C LEU A 105 10.49 5.97 4.94
N ASN A 106 10.83 5.80 6.22
CA ASN A 106 11.62 4.67 6.70
C ASN A 106 10.99 3.29 6.37
N ARG A 107 9.67 3.21 6.25
CA ARG A 107 8.93 1.97 5.97
C ARG A 107 8.54 1.79 4.51
N ILE A 108 9.10 2.56 3.59
CA ILE A 108 8.75 2.56 2.17
C ILE A 108 9.26 1.31 1.42
N ARG A 109 10.21 0.57 2.00
CA ARG A 109 10.85 -0.59 1.37
C ARG A 109 10.47 -1.89 2.07
N SER A 110 10.45 -3.00 1.29
CA SER A 110 10.23 -4.34 1.81
C SER A 110 11.22 -4.71 2.94
N GLU A 111 12.49 -4.37 2.76
CA GLU A 111 13.54 -4.67 3.74
C GLU A 111 13.32 -3.96 5.07
N SER A 112 12.78 -2.75 5.06
CA SER A 112 12.48 -2.00 6.30
C SER A 112 11.30 -2.57 7.08
N ARG A 113 10.51 -3.45 6.45
CA ARG A 113 9.45 -4.25 7.10
C ARG A 113 9.90 -5.69 7.41
N GLY A 114 11.17 -6.01 7.16
CA GLY A 114 11.74 -7.33 7.43
C GLY A 114 11.37 -8.40 6.42
N PHE A 115 10.84 -8.04 5.24
CA PHE A 115 10.50 -9.00 4.20
C PHE A 115 11.76 -9.50 3.49
N ALA A 116 11.84 -10.81 3.23
CA ALA A 116 12.95 -11.43 2.50
C ALA A 116 12.93 -11.08 0.99
N GLY A 117 11.76 -10.74 0.45
CA GLY A 117 11.56 -10.38 -0.95
C GLY A 117 10.91 -9.02 -1.13
N LYS A 118 10.92 -8.51 -2.37
CA LYS A 118 10.28 -7.24 -2.73
C LYS A 118 8.76 -7.43 -2.86
N ARG A 119 8.09 -7.61 -1.74
CA ARG A 119 6.67 -7.95 -1.65
C ARG A 119 5.78 -6.81 -1.12
N LEU A 120 6.31 -5.59 -1.00
CA LEU A 120 5.56 -4.42 -0.58
C LEU A 120 5.13 -3.63 -1.82
N ILE A 121 3.82 -3.45 -2.00
CA ILE A 121 3.27 -2.58 -3.04
C ILE A 121 3.32 -1.14 -2.55
N GLY A 122 4.20 -0.35 -3.16
CA GLY A 122 4.32 1.07 -2.85
C GLY A 122 3.29 1.91 -3.60
N TYR A 123 2.64 2.83 -2.91
CA TYR A 123 1.69 3.78 -3.50
C TYR A 123 1.59 5.04 -2.66
N ALA A 124 1.29 6.15 -3.31
CA ALA A 124 1.10 7.45 -2.67
C ALA A 124 -0.38 7.83 -2.51
N GLU A 125 -1.26 7.23 -3.30
CA GLU A 125 -2.71 7.41 -3.27
C GLU A 125 -3.42 6.07 -3.47
N SER A 126 -4.64 5.94 -2.92
CA SER A 126 -5.53 4.82 -3.18
C SER A 126 -7.00 5.27 -3.22
N HIS A 127 -7.94 4.31 -3.31
CA HIS A 127 -9.37 4.58 -3.33
C HIS A 127 -9.95 5.04 -1.98
N ASP A 128 -9.24 4.79 -0.88
CA ASP A 128 -9.72 5.07 0.48
C ASP A 128 -9.35 6.47 0.99
N GLU A 129 -8.45 7.16 0.29
CA GLU A 129 -7.91 8.42 0.78
C GLU A 129 -8.15 9.57 -0.17
N GLU A 130 -8.13 10.76 0.40
CA GLU A 130 -8.24 11.97 -0.37
C GLU A 130 -7.00 12.19 -1.25
N ARG A 131 -7.22 12.65 -2.48
CA ARG A 131 -6.19 12.97 -3.46
C ARG A 131 -5.09 13.87 -2.89
N LEU A 132 -3.84 13.59 -3.21
CA LEU A 132 -2.71 14.43 -2.80
C LEU A 132 -2.83 15.86 -3.33
N MET A 133 -3.25 16.03 -4.58
CA MET A 133 -3.46 17.36 -5.15
C MET A 133 -4.52 18.15 -4.40
N ARG A 134 -5.62 17.51 -3.99
CA ARG A 134 -6.64 18.16 -3.17
C ARG A 134 -6.08 18.58 -1.81
N LYS A 135 -5.33 17.68 -1.14
CA LYS A 135 -4.65 18.02 0.12
C LYS A 135 -3.71 19.20 -0.04
N ASN A 136 -2.91 19.22 -1.12
CA ASN A 136 -1.99 20.30 -1.41
C ASN A 136 -2.70 21.65 -1.56
N ILE A 137 -3.77 21.71 -2.35
CA ILE A 137 -4.49 22.95 -2.62
C ILE A 137 -5.23 23.44 -1.38
N GLN A 138 -5.80 22.55 -0.59
CA GLN A 138 -6.58 22.92 0.60
C GLN A 138 -5.70 23.20 1.82
N TYR A 139 -4.70 22.37 2.06
CA TYR A 139 -3.94 22.33 3.32
C TYR A 139 -2.44 22.53 3.14
N GLY A 140 -1.97 22.75 1.91
CA GLY A 140 -0.55 22.89 1.60
C GLY A 140 0.12 24.03 2.35
N ASN A 141 1.41 23.90 2.58
CA ASN A 141 2.21 24.88 3.28
C ASN A 141 2.38 26.15 2.41
N SER A 142 1.88 27.27 2.91
CA SER A 142 1.95 28.60 2.30
C SER A 142 2.83 29.59 3.07
N SER A 143 3.67 29.11 3.99
CA SER A 143 4.56 29.97 4.78
C SER A 143 5.66 30.63 3.95
N ASN A 144 6.01 30.07 2.79
CA ASN A 144 6.92 30.64 1.82
C ASN A 144 6.15 31.14 0.58
N SER A 145 6.03 32.45 0.42
CA SER A 145 5.30 33.05 -0.70
C SER A 145 5.89 32.74 -2.07
N SER A 146 7.20 32.43 -2.14
CA SER A 146 7.85 32.00 -3.38
C SER A 146 7.60 30.53 -3.73
N HIS A 147 7.06 29.75 -2.80
CA HIS A 147 6.73 28.34 -2.94
C HIS A 147 5.46 28.01 -2.18
N ASP A 148 4.40 28.71 -2.47
CA ASP A 148 3.06 28.45 -1.89
C ASP A 148 2.48 27.17 -2.47
N VAL A 149 2.44 26.10 -1.67
CA VAL A 149 1.95 24.79 -2.09
C VAL A 149 0.47 24.81 -2.49
N LYS A 150 -0.32 25.77 -2.00
CA LYS A 150 -1.71 25.93 -2.44
C LYS A 150 -1.86 26.46 -3.86
N ASN A 151 -0.79 27.00 -4.44
CA ASN A 151 -0.77 27.38 -5.84
C ASN A 151 -0.73 26.12 -6.73
N LEU A 152 -1.63 26.04 -7.71
CA LEU A 152 -1.78 24.88 -8.59
C LEU A 152 -0.46 24.47 -9.26
N ASN A 153 0.30 25.41 -9.81
CA ASN A 153 1.55 25.11 -10.51
C ASN A 153 2.63 24.57 -9.56
N VAL A 154 2.69 25.11 -8.34
CA VAL A 154 3.60 24.62 -7.29
C VAL A 154 3.18 23.22 -6.87
N SER A 155 1.90 22.99 -6.61
CA SER A 155 1.36 21.66 -6.29
C SER A 155 1.68 20.63 -7.35
N LEU A 156 1.43 20.94 -8.62
CA LEU A 156 1.73 20.04 -9.75
C LEU A 156 3.23 19.72 -9.84
N SER A 157 4.11 20.71 -9.63
CA SER A 157 5.55 20.47 -9.65
C SER A 157 6.02 19.53 -8.54
N ARG A 158 5.34 19.55 -7.38
CA ARG A 158 5.63 18.65 -6.25
C ARG A 158 5.23 17.21 -6.54
N MET A 159 4.17 16.98 -7.35
CA MET A 159 3.76 15.62 -7.74
C MET A 159 4.86 14.87 -8.47
N SER A 160 5.73 15.56 -9.23
CA SER A 160 6.90 14.94 -9.87
C SER A 160 7.87 14.34 -8.83
N ALA A 161 8.12 15.05 -7.72
CA ALA A 161 8.97 14.54 -6.64
C ALA A 161 8.31 13.36 -5.91
N ILE A 162 7.02 13.42 -5.66
CA ILE A 162 6.25 12.31 -5.06
C ILE A 162 6.29 11.09 -6.00
N GLY A 163 6.11 11.29 -7.30
CA GLY A 163 6.24 10.23 -8.31
C GLY A 163 7.62 9.59 -8.28
N ALA A 164 8.69 10.39 -8.23
CA ALA A 164 10.05 9.87 -8.14
C ALA A 164 10.26 9.05 -6.85
N LEU A 165 9.84 9.56 -5.69
CA LEU A 165 9.92 8.83 -4.41
C LEU A 165 9.12 7.52 -4.44
N SER A 166 7.95 7.52 -5.07
CA SER A 166 7.12 6.31 -5.17
C SER A 166 7.71 5.29 -6.15
N LEU A 167 8.11 5.72 -7.36
CA LEU A 167 8.48 4.81 -8.44
C LEU A 167 9.91 4.26 -8.35
N LEU A 168 10.85 5.00 -7.76
CA LEU A 168 12.25 4.60 -7.70
C LEU A 168 12.58 3.61 -6.57
N VAL A 169 11.67 3.41 -5.61
CA VAL A 169 11.85 2.38 -4.58
C VAL A 169 11.68 0.99 -5.20
N PRO A 170 12.58 0.02 -4.94
CA PRO A 170 12.44 -1.32 -5.50
C PRO A 170 11.20 -2.07 -5.02
N GLY A 171 10.49 -2.73 -5.94
CA GLY A 171 9.32 -3.57 -5.66
C GLY A 171 8.10 -3.18 -6.52
N PRO A 172 6.97 -3.87 -6.35
CA PRO A 172 5.72 -3.56 -7.07
C PRO A 172 5.18 -2.19 -6.66
N LYS A 173 4.48 -1.56 -7.60
CA LYS A 173 3.91 -0.22 -7.42
C LYS A 173 2.46 -0.17 -7.87
N MET A 174 1.71 0.73 -7.24
CA MET A 174 0.40 1.13 -7.72
C MET A 174 0.40 2.65 -7.93
N ILE A 175 -0.10 3.06 -9.07
CA ILE A 175 -0.50 4.45 -9.33
C ILE A 175 -2.03 4.45 -9.33
N TRP A 176 -2.63 5.19 -8.39
CA TRP A 176 -4.08 5.33 -8.39
C TRP A 176 -4.51 6.15 -9.62
N HIS A 177 -5.58 5.74 -10.28
CA HIS A 177 -6.00 6.31 -11.56
C HIS A 177 -6.05 7.85 -11.52
N PHE A 178 -5.52 8.47 -12.55
CA PHE A 178 -5.40 9.92 -12.73
C PHE A 178 -4.53 10.67 -11.69
N GLY A 179 -3.86 9.96 -10.76
CA GLY A 179 -2.88 10.56 -9.86
C GLY A 179 -1.69 11.15 -10.62
N ASP A 180 -1.30 10.50 -11.71
CA ASP A 180 -0.26 10.95 -12.65
C ASP A 180 -0.64 12.24 -13.40
N LEU A 181 -1.93 12.53 -13.53
CA LEU A 181 -2.45 13.75 -14.14
C LEU A 181 -2.69 14.88 -13.11
N GLY A 182 -2.43 14.63 -11.84
CA GLY A 182 -2.67 15.60 -10.78
C GLY A 182 -4.16 15.87 -10.51
N MET A 183 -4.98 14.82 -10.60
CA MET A 183 -6.41 14.93 -10.33
C MET A 183 -6.67 15.35 -8.88
N GLU A 184 -7.50 16.38 -8.68
CA GLU A 184 -7.84 16.95 -7.37
C GLU A 184 -9.23 16.53 -6.85
N THR A 185 -10.07 15.96 -7.70
CA THR A 185 -11.41 15.47 -7.33
C THR A 185 -11.36 13.98 -6.98
N SER A 186 -12.04 13.60 -5.92
CA SER A 186 -12.25 12.21 -5.51
C SER A 186 -13.49 11.61 -6.18
#